data_c9606507a75f5d2b5948fe738c1e28de
#
_entry.id   c9606507a75f5d2b5948fe738c1e28de
#
_cell.length_a   1.000
_cell.length_b   1.000
_cell.length_c   1.000
_cell.angle_alpha   90.00
_cell.angle_beta   90.00
_cell.angle_gamma   90.00
#
_symmetry.space_group_name_H-M   'P 1'
#
loop_
_entity.id
_entity.type
_entity.pdbx_description
1 polymer ?
#
loop_
_entity_poly.entity_id
_entity_poly.type
_entity_poly.pdbx_seq_one_letter_code
_entity_poly.pdbx_strand_id
1 'polypeptide(L)'
;MIKRLLLSLFFISPLVFAQSGSRLIASGGITGFEGTAGGGITPWAFIGGYTSKEEISYSANVQYLSLNDYSLTTAGASISLFDRVEISVQRQRLDISAGLTSNVFALLTEGAVTNANSATIEQDIVGAKVKLFGDGVFTQNSWGPQVAIGAQYKKNRDFDSSLSLPDGTVPLPEIGVPLLLGAKDDSGTDVYVSATKLWLGTPSGYNLLTNLTARYTKANVFGLLGFGTEENDNAKLEWEGSLALLISPTTAIGTEFRTQTNRLGGLAEEDTVVDAFIAYFPNKSISITAAYVDLGNLPLQESSSGFYLSVNGNF
;
A
#
# COMPACT_ATOMS: atom_id res chain seq x y z
N MET A 1 6.25 -8.98 -35.83
CA MET A 1 6.72 -7.59 -35.97
C MET A 1 6.94 -7.04 -34.56
N ILE A 2 8.20 -6.97 -34.14
CA ILE A 2 8.60 -6.56 -32.80
C ILE A 2 8.46 -5.05 -32.69
N LYS A 3 7.47 -4.54 -31.94
CA LYS A 3 7.40 -3.13 -31.58
C LYS A 3 8.46 -2.83 -30.52
N ARG A 4 9.47 -2.10 -30.92
CA ARG A 4 10.49 -1.54 -30.04
C ARG A 4 9.84 -0.52 -29.10
N LEU A 5 9.75 -0.86 -27.81
CA LEU A 5 9.42 0.07 -26.77
C LEU A 5 10.69 0.93 -26.52
N LEU A 6 10.70 2.13 -27.04
CA LEU A 6 11.70 3.15 -26.73
C LEU A 6 11.43 3.62 -25.30
N LEU A 7 12.19 3.06 -24.37
CA LEU A 7 12.32 3.56 -23.00
C LEU A 7 13.16 4.85 -23.09
N SER A 8 12.50 6.00 -23.22
CA SER A 8 13.15 7.30 -23.03
C SER A 8 13.45 7.47 -21.54
N LEU A 9 14.66 7.05 -21.14
CA LEU A 9 15.26 7.48 -19.87
C LEU A 9 15.41 9.01 -19.95
N PHE A 10 14.49 9.72 -19.32
CA PHE A 10 14.73 11.10 -18.94
C PHE A 10 15.83 11.06 -17.88
N PHE A 11 17.05 11.38 -18.28
CA PHE A 11 18.10 11.81 -17.38
C PHE A 11 17.67 13.16 -16.78
N ILE A 12 16.87 13.11 -15.73
CA ILE A 12 16.75 14.22 -14.81
C ILE A 12 18.12 14.24 -14.11
N SER A 13 18.97 15.17 -14.52
CA SER A 13 20.19 15.48 -13.75
C SER A 13 19.73 15.70 -12.32
N PRO A 14 20.22 14.94 -11.33
CA PRO A 14 19.91 15.24 -9.95
C PRO A 14 20.49 16.61 -9.66
N LEU A 15 19.65 17.61 -9.54
CA LEU A 15 19.97 18.75 -8.71
C LEU A 15 20.12 18.17 -7.30
N VAL A 16 21.36 17.77 -6.99
CA VAL A 16 21.75 17.33 -5.66
C VAL A 16 21.69 18.55 -4.76
N PHE A 17 20.49 18.89 -4.32
CA PHE A 17 20.35 19.57 -3.06
C PHE A 17 20.71 18.52 -2.02
N ALA A 18 21.95 18.55 -1.55
CA ALA A 18 22.38 17.78 -0.40
C ALA A 18 21.59 18.30 0.81
N GLN A 19 20.36 17.82 0.96
CA GLN A 19 19.60 18.00 2.18
C GLN A 19 20.21 17.09 3.24
N SER A 20 21.13 17.66 4.00
CA SER A 20 21.66 17.07 5.21
C SER A 20 20.63 17.20 6.35
N GLY A 21 19.41 16.68 6.15
CA GLY A 21 18.42 16.62 7.23
C GLY A 21 19.02 15.94 8.47
N SER A 22 18.74 16.44 9.64
CA SER A 22 19.26 15.94 10.92
C SER A 22 18.74 14.55 11.30
N ARG A 23 17.85 13.96 10.52
CA ARG A 23 17.24 12.66 10.78
C ARG A 23 18.19 11.50 10.49
N LEU A 24 18.05 10.45 11.31
CA LEU A 24 18.77 9.19 11.11
C LEU A 24 18.30 8.51 9.80
N ILE A 25 19.20 7.79 9.15
CA ILE A 25 18.85 6.91 8.03
C ILE A 25 17.77 5.93 8.52
N ALA A 26 16.85 5.56 7.66
CA ALA A 26 15.67 4.72 7.93
C ALA A 26 14.57 5.36 8.80
N SER A 27 14.81 6.48 9.50
CA SER A 27 13.77 7.12 10.34
C SER A 27 12.65 7.80 9.56
N GLY A 28 12.80 8.00 8.25
CA GLY A 28 11.73 8.48 7.36
C GLY A 28 10.76 7.39 6.92
N GLY A 29 11.07 6.12 7.23
CA GLY A 29 10.34 4.99 6.70
C GLY A 29 10.54 4.80 5.20
N ILE A 30 9.64 4.06 4.59
CA ILE A 30 9.46 3.94 3.15
C ILE A 30 8.08 4.50 2.77
N THR A 31 7.79 4.64 1.50
CA THR A 31 6.41 4.90 1.06
C THR A 31 5.70 3.56 0.92
N GLY A 32 4.61 3.37 1.65
CA GLY A 32 3.78 2.19 1.57
C GLY A 32 2.99 2.12 0.25
N PHE A 33 2.39 0.97 -0.04
CA PHE A 33 1.67 0.74 -1.31
C PHE A 33 0.45 1.66 -1.50
N GLU A 34 -0.07 2.28 -0.42
CA GLU A 34 -1.14 3.30 -0.45
C GLU A 34 -0.60 4.75 -0.51
N GLY A 35 0.71 4.95 -0.69
CA GLY A 35 1.32 6.25 -0.96
C GLY A 35 1.71 7.08 0.25
N THR A 36 1.42 6.66 1.46
CA THR A 36 1.84 7.35 2.69
C THR A 36 3.14 6.77 3.26
N ALA A 37 3.93 7.59 3.93
CA ALA A 37 5.14 7.12 4.58
C ALA A 37 4.81 6.18 5.74
N GLY A 38 5.56 5.05 5.79
CA GLY A 38 5.32 4.00 6.78
C GLY A 38 6.22 2.80 6.55
N GLY A 39 5.65 1.63 6.74
CA GLY A 39 6.15 0.36 6.25
C GLY A 39 5.59 0.05 4.86
N GLY A 40 5.63 -1.22 4.44
CA GLY A 40 5.07 -1.64 3.15
C GLY A 40 3.55 -1.54 3.11
N ILE A 41 2.88 -2.06 4.14
CA ILE A 41 1.42 -2.18 4.22
C ILE A 41 0.78 -1.28 5.28
N THR A 42 1.56 -0.72 6.21
CA THR A 42 1.02 0.08 7.32
C THR A 42 1.55 1.52 7.30
N PRO A 43 0.71 2.55 7.50
CA PRO A 43 1.18 3.92 7.68
C PRO A 43 1.80 4.09 9.07
N TRP A 44 2.94 4.80 9.12
CA TRP A 44 3.55 5.20 10.39
C TRP A 44 3.22 6.65 10.72
N ALA A 45 3.41 7.02 11.98
CA ALA A 45 3.25 8.40 12.41
C ALA A 45 4.37 9.32 11.88
N PHE A 46 5.45 8.77 11.35
CA PHE A 46 6.52 9.54 10.74
C PHE A 46 6.05 10.23 9.46
N ILE A 47 6.53 11.45 9.26
CA ILE A 47 6.38 12.21 8.02
C ILE A 47 7.47 11.76 7.05
N GLY A 48 7.11 11.50 5.81
CA GLY A 48 8.00 10.97 4.78
C GLY A 48 9.21 11.85 4.51
N GLY A 49 10.23 11.26 3.91
CA GLY A 49 11.49 11.92 3.63
C GLY A 49 12.30 12.21 4.90
N TYR A 50 13.24 13.15 4.78
CA TYR A 50 14.19 13.48 5.86
C TYR A 50 14.13 14.95 6.25
N THR A 51 12.97 15.60 6.07
CA THR A 51 12.75 17.01 6.39
C THR A 51 12.92 17.32 7.86
N SER A 52 13.50 18.46 8.14
CA SER A 52 13.45 19.15 9.43
C SER A 52 12.23 20.08 9.50
N LYS A 53 12.12 20.82 10.60
CA LYS A 53 10.99 21.75 10.83
C LYS A 53 10.92 22.94 9.86
N GLU A 54 11.95 23.21 9.10
CA GLU A 54 12.05 24.35 8.18
C GLU A 54 12.22 23.91 6.71
N GLU A 55 12.17 22.62 6.44
CA GLU A 55 12.45 22.05 5.13
C GLU A 55 11.22 21.43 4.48
N ILE A 56 11.30 21.29 3.16
CA ILE A 56 10.33 20.56 2.34
C ILE A 56 11.10 19.42 1.67
N SER A 57 10.52 18.24 1.61
CA SER A 57 11.04 17.13 0.81
C SER A 57 9.98 16.55 -0.10
N TYR A 58 10.47 15.91 -1.13
CA TYR A 58 9.67 15.17 -2.10
C TYR A 58 10.08 13.70 -2.06
N SER A 59 9.13 12.82 -2.27
CA SER A 59 9.41 11.39 -2.42
C SER A 59 8.68 10.86 -3.65
N ALA A 60 9.28 9.89 -4.30
CA ALA A 60 8.64 9.13 -5.38
C ALA A 60 8.91 7.65 -5.17
N ASN A 61 7.95 6.81 -5.55
CA ASN A 61 8.05 5.37 -5.34
C ASN A 61 7.48 4.59 -6.51
N VAL A 62 8.01 3.38 -6.68
CA VAL A 62 7.43 2.33 -7.53
C VAL A 62 7.52 1.03 -6.76
N GLN A 63 6.44 0.23 -6.81
CA GLN A 63 6.36 -1.03 -6.08
C GLN A 63 5.71 -2.09 -6.95
N TYR A 64 6.07 -3.32 -6.71
CA TYR A 64 5.53 -4.48 -7.41
C TYR A 64 5.32 -5.63 -6.44
N LEU A 65 4.12 -6.20 -6.44
CA LEU A 65 3.75 -7.41 -5.73
C LEU A 65 3.36 -8.47 -6.76
N SER A 66 3.93 -9.66 -6.66
CA SER A 66 3.63 -10.81 -7.50
C SER A 66 3.06 -11.95 -6.67
N LEU A 67 1.86 -12.34 -6.98
CA LEU A 67 1.15 -13.52 -6.47
C LEU A 67 0.94 -14.51 -7.62
N ASN A 68 0.31 -15.66 -7.36
CA ASN A 68 0.09 -16.67 -8.38
C ASN A 68 -0.78 -16.15 -9.55
N ASP A 69 -1.97 -15.66 -9.25
CA ASP A 69 -2.97 -15.20 -10.22
C ASP A 69 -3.19 -13.70 -10.23
N TYR A 70 -2.48 -12.97 -9.36
CA TYR A 70 -2.56 -11.53 -9.24
C TYR A 70 -1.17 -10.89 -9.31
N SER A 71 -1.11 -9.70 -9.87
CA SER A 71 0.04 -8.83 -9.66
C SER A 71 -0.43 -7.40 -9.41
N LEU A 72 0.22 -6.72 -8.46
CA LEU A 72 -0.07 -5.33 -8.12
C LEU A 72 1.15 -4.47 -8.42
N THR A 73 0.97 -3.49 -9.29
CA THR A 73 1.96 -2.43 -9.53
C THR A 73 1.45 -1.14 -8.93
N THR A 74 2.30 -0.45 -8.19
CA THR A 74 1.95 0.87 -7.65
C THR A 74 3.03 1.89 -7.96
N ALA A 75 2.63 3.14 -8.20
CA ALA A 75 3.54 4.25 -8.40
C ALA A 75 2.94 5.53 -7.83
N GLY A 76 3.76 6.35 -7.21
CA GLY A 76 3.28 7.58 -6.61
C GLY A 76 4.36 8.54 -6.18
N ALA A 77 3.91 9.63 -5.59
CA ALA A 77 4.77 10.69 -5.08
C ALA A 77 4.14 11.35 -3.84
N SER A 78 4.97 11.93 -3.01
CA SER A 78 4.53 12.71 -1.87
C SER A 78 5.39 13.97 -1.68
N ILE A 79 4.79 14.95 -1.03
CA ILE A 79 5.47 16.14 -0.52
C ILE A 79 5.31 16.18 1.00
N SER A 80 6.39 16.44 1.69
CA SER A 80 6.44 16.56 3.14
C SER A 80 6.89 17.96 3.54
N LEU A 81 6.09 18.61 4.38
CA LEU A 81 6.24 20.01 4.75
C LEU A 81 6.57 20.10 6.24
N PHE A 82 7.74 20.69 6.56
CA PHE A 82 8.13 21.13 7.90
C PHE A 82 8.08 20.05 8.98
N ASP A 83 8.37 18.79 8.61
CA ASP A 83 8.20 17.63 9.51
C ASP A 83 6.80 17.55 10.17
N ARG A 84 5.78 18.11 9.52
CA ARG A 84 4.44 18.22 10.09
C ARG A 84 3.34 17.68 9.21
N VAL A 85 3.39 17.94 7.92
CA VAL A 85 2.34 17.57 6.97
C VAL A 85 2.93 16.78 5.84
N GLU A 86 2.23 15.74 5.43
CA GLU A 86 2.52 14.95 4.23
C GLU A 86 1.27 14.94 3.34
N ILE A 87 1.45 15.18 2.06
CA ILE A 87 0.42 15.04 1.03
C ILE A 87 0.95 14.03 0.01
N SER A 88 0.15 13.06 -0.36
CA SER A 88 0.55 11.98 -1.25
C SER A 88 -0.47 11.72 -2.35
N VAL A 89 0.03 11.22 -3.47
CA VAL A 89 -0.76 10.67 -4.56
C VAL A 89 -0.17 9.32 -4.95
N GLN A 90 -1.03 8.32 -5.16
CA GLN A 90 -0.62 6.98 -5.55
C GLN A 90 -1.59 6.44 -6.56
N ARG A 91 -1.08 5.74 -7.57
CA ARG A 91 -1.86 4.91 -8.47
C ARG A 91 -1.50 3.46 -8.22
N GLN A 92 -2.51 2.62 -8.17
CA GLN A 92 -2.40 1.17 -8.07
C GLN A 92 -3.02 0.55 -9.31
N ARG A 93 -2.41 -0.52 -9.80
CA ARG A 93 -2.91 -1.35 -10.89
C ARG A 93 -2.79 -2.81 -10.47
N LEU A 94 -3.95 -3.43 -10.31
CA LEU A 94 -4.10 -4.86 -10.05
C LEU A 94 -4.40 -5.55 -11.36
N ASP A 95 -3.55 -6.48 -11.77
CA ASP A 95 -3.77 -7.36 -12.91
C ASP A 95 -4.18 -8.74 -12.40
N ILE A 96 -5.27 -9.29 -12.94
CA ILE A 96 -5.87 -10.58 -12.60
C ILE A 96 -5.69 -11.52 -13.79
N SER A 97 -5.18 -12.74 -13.58
CA SER A 97 -4.92 -13.70 -14.64
C SER A 97 -6.19 -14.12 -15.38
N ALA A 98 -6.06 -14.43 -16.66
CA ALA A 98 -7.18 -14.94 -17.48
C ALA A 98 -7.74 -16.28 -16.95
N GLY A 99 -6.90 -17.10 -16.31
CA GLY A 99 -7.34 -18.35 -15.69
C GLY A 99 -8.30 -18.12 -14.54
N LEU A 100 -7.95 -17.22 -13.63
CA LEU A 100 -8.80 -16.86 -12.51
C LEU A 100 -10.09 -16.17 -12.97
N THR A 101 -9.99 -15.24 -13.90
CA THR A 101 -11.16 -14.56 -14.49
C THR A 101 -12.12 -15.57 -15.13
N SER A 102 -11.60 -16.56 -15.87
CA SER A 102 -12.40 -17.62 -16.48
C SER A 102 -13.11 -18.49 -15.44
N ASN A 103 -12.44 -18.80 -14.32
CA ASN A 103 -13.07 -19.57 -13.23
C ASN A 103 -14.21 -18.78 -12.57
N VAL A 104 -14.04 -17.47 -12.37
CA VAL A 104 -15.12 -16.57 -11.87
C VAL A 104 -16.31 -16.61 -12.79
N PHE A 105 -16.09 -16.44 -14.11
CA PHE A 105 -17.19 -16.46 -15.07
C PHE A 105 -17.87 -17.82 -15.17
N ALA A 106 -17.11 -18.91 -15.17
CA ALA A 106 -17.68 -20.24 -15.18
C ALA A 106 -18.60 -20.48 -13.96
N LEU A 107 -18.19 -20.00 -12.79
CA LEU A 107 -19.02 -20.10 -11.58
C LEU A 107 -20.30 -19.26 -11.69
N LEU A 108 -20.19 -18.02 -12.13
CA LEU A 108 -21.32 -17.08 -12.17
C LEU A 108 -22.32 -17.35 -13.31
N THR A 109 -21.88 -18.00 -14.36
CA THR A 109 -22.71 -18.35 -15.52
C THR A 109 -23.10 -19.83 -15.57
N GLU A 110 -22.92 -20.56 -14.47
CA GLU A 110 -23.17 -22.01 -14.38
C GLU A 110 -22.48 -22.80 -15.49
N GLY A 111 -21.27 -22.38 -15.88
CA GLY A 111 -20.47 -23.02 -16.93
C GLY A 111 -20.79 -22.57 -18.36
N ALA A 112 -21.69 -21.60 -18.57
CA ALA A 112 -21.98 -21.08 -19.92
C ALA A 112 -20.81 -20.29 -20.52
N VAL A 113 -19.99 -19.62 -19.70
CA VAL A 113 -18.78 -18.93 -20.09
C VAL A 113 -17.60 -19.52 -19.35
N THR A 114 -16.74 -20.23 -20.07
CA THR A 114 -15.55 -20.90 -19.50
C THR A 114 -14.23 -20.27 -19.97
N ASN A 115 -14.30 -19.15 -20.69
CA ASN A 115 -13.13 -18.51 -21.25
C ASN A 115 -13.29 -16.97 -21.13
N ALA A 116 -12.39 -16.33 -20.41
CA ALA A 116 -12.39 -14.89 -20.23
C ALA A 116 -10.97 -14.32 -20.40
N ASN A 117 -10.85 -13.07 -20.75
CA ASN A 117 -9.57 -12.38 -20.77
C ASN A 117 -9.09 -12.03 -19.35
N SER A 118 -7.81 -11.67 -19.22
CA SER A 118 -7.30 -11.07 -17.98
C SER A 118 -8.06 -9.78 -17.66
N ALA A 119 -8.25 -9.49 -16.39
CA ALA A 119 -8.87 -8.25 -15.93
C ALA A 119 -7.81 -7.33 -15.31
N THR A 120 -8.06 -6.04 -15.38
CA THR A 120 -7.24 -5.02 -14.74
C THR A 120 -8.13 -4.10 -13.94
N ILE A 121 -7.69 -3.76 -12.72
CA ILE A 121 -8.37 -2.80 -11.85
C ILE A 121 -7.37 -1.72 -11.47
N GLU A 122 -7.69 -0.47 -11.78
CA GLU A 122 -6.89 0.69 -11.37
C GLU A 122 -7.57 1.46 -10.24
N GLN A 123 -6.77 1.93 -9.29
CA GLN A 123 -7.22 2.76 -8.19
C GLN A 123 -6.30 3.98 -8.05
N ASP A 124 -6.89 5.17 -7.92
CA ASP A 124 -6.19 6.40 -7.55
C ASP A 124 -6.40 6.67 -6.05
N ILE A 125 -5.33 7.06 -5.37
CA ILE A 125 -5.34 7.42 -3.95
C ILE A 125 -4.76 8.81 -3.78
N VAL A 126 -5.46 9.67 -3.05
CA VAL A 126 -4.95 10.96 -2.58
C VAL A 126 -4.95 10.95 -1.06
N GLY A 127 -3.78 11.17 -0.46
CA GLY A 127 -3.58 11.10 0.99
C GLY A 127 -3.13 12.42 1.59
N ALA A 128 -3.50 12.63 2.85
CA ALA A 128 -2.95 13.68 3.69
C ALA A 128 -2.70 13.12 5.10
N LYS A 129 -1.55 13.45 5.69
CA LYS A 129 -1.18 13.05 7.05
C LYS A 129 -0.61 14.24 7.80
N VAL A 130 -0.98 14.39 9.06
CA VAL A 130 -0.54 15.45 9.94
C VAL A 130 0.00 14.87 11.23
N LYS A 131 1.25 15.19 11.54
CA LYS A 131 1.87 14.91 12.85
C LYS A 131 1.22 15.80 13.91
N LEU A 132 0.59 15.20 14.90
CA LEU A 132 -0.08 15.88 15.97
C LEU A 132 0.90 16.31 17.06
N PHE A 133 1.62 15.33 17.64
CA PHE A 133 2.59 15.55 18.71
C PHE A 133 3.60 14.41 18.82
N GLY A 134 4.58 14.59 19.67
CA GLY A 134 5.63 13.63 19.99
C GLY A 134 6.80 13.70 19.00
N ASP A 135 7.88 13.06 19.40
CA ASP A 135 9.03 12.76 18.58
C ASP A 135 9.40 11.29 18.80
N GLY A 136 9.13 10.49 17.78
CA GLY A 136 9.31 9.05 17.86
C GLY A 136 10.77 8.60 17.79
N VAL A 137 11.73 9.50 17.50
CA VAL A 137 13.14 9.14 17.29
C VAL A 137 14.03 9.70 18.41
N PHE A 138 13.96 10.98 18.71
CA PHE A 138 14.95 11.64 19.57
C PHE A 138 14.54 11.69 21.05
N THR A 139 13.26 11.48 21.38
CA THR A 139 12.77 11.51 22.76
C THR A 139 12.94 10.14 23.45
N GLN A 140 14.18 9.73 23.72
CA GLN A 140 14.49 8.40 24.25
C GLN A 140 14.26 8.25 25.77
N ASN A 141 14.17 9.36 26.49
CA ASN A 141 13.88 9.41 27.92
C ASN A 141 12.36 9.39 28.24
N SER A 142 11.53 9.27 27.22
CA SER A 142 10.07 9.21 27.34
C SER A 142 9.54 7.99 26.58
N TRP A 143 8.49 7.36 27.12
CA TRP A 143 7.74 6.29 26.47
C TRP A 143 6.80 6.81 25.37
N GLY A 144 6.56 8.13 25.33
CA GLY A 144 5.63 8.73 24.39
C GLY A 144 6.03 8.50 22.92
N PRO A 145 5.13 7.95 22.09
CA PRO A 145 5.36 7.82 20.65
C PRO A 145 5.16 9.16 19.95
N GLN A 146 5.57 9.24 18.70
CA GLN A 146 5.03 10.23 17.76
C GLN A 146 3.64 9.77 17.36
N VAL A 147 2.68 10.72 17.30
CA VAL A 147 1.30 10.46 16.88
C VAL A 147 0.97 11.32 15.68
N ALA A 148 0.35 10.70 14.68
CA ALA A 148 -0.16 11.38 13.49
C ALA A 148 -1.58 10.91 13.17
N ILE A 149 -2.34 11.78 12.52
CA ILE A 149 -3.63 11.47 11.91
C ILE A 149 -3.49 11.61 10.40
N GLY A 150 -4.14 10.75 9.65
CA GLY A 150 -4.20 10.83 8.20
C GLY A 150 -5.55 10.45 7.64
N ALA A 151 -5.77 10.85 6.40
CA ALA A 151 -6.91 10.45 5.60
C ALA A 151 -6.45 10.11 4.17
N GLN A 152 -7.11 9.15 3.54
CA GLN A 152 -6.86 8.71 2.17
C GLN A 152 -8.19 8.62 1.44
N TYR A 153 -8.39 9.47 0.43
CA TYR A 153 -9.45 9.30 -0.53
C TYR A 153 -8.99 8.36 -1.63
N LYS A 154 -9.79 7.33 -1.90
CA LYS A 154 -9.52 6.27 -2.87
C LYS A 154 -10.64 6.21 -3.89
N LYS A 155 -10.28 6.07 -5.16
CA LYS A 155 -11.22 5.98 -6.28
C LYS A 155 -10.82 4.82 -7.18
N ASN A 156 -11.67 3.81 -7.25
CA ASN A 156 -11.55 2.74 -8.24
C ASN A 156 -11.95 3.29 -9.62
N ARG A 157 -11.13 3.02 -10.64
CA ARG A 157 -11.33 3.54 -12.00
C ARG A 157 -12.09 2.57 -12.89
N ASP A 158 -12.02 1.28 -12.56
CA ASP A 158 -12.55 0.18 -13.36
C ASP A 158 -13.64 -0.59 -12.59
N PHE A 159 -14.40 0.16 -11.75
CA PHE A 159 -15.42 -0.39 -10.86
C PHE A 159 -16.50 -1.16 -11.61
N ASP A 160 -16.93 -0.66 -12.75
CA ASP A 160 -18.03 -1.17 -13.58
C ASP A 160 -17.60 -1.70 -14.95
N SER A 161 -16.30 -1.63 -15.31
CA SER A 161 -15.82 -1.87 -16.67
C SER A 161 -14.51 -2.68 -16.78
N SER A 162 -14.14 -3.44 -15.76
CA SER A 162 -12.84 -4.14 -15.70
C SER A 162 -12.79 -5.47 -16.46
N LEU A 163 -13.92 -5.99 -16.94
CA LEU A 163 -14.01 -7.30 -17.58
C LEU A 163 -14.27 -7.23 -19.07
N SER A 164 -13.52 -7.99 -19.85
CA SER A 164 -13.78 -8.24 -21.26
C SER A 164 -13.87 -9.73 -21.56
N LEU A 165 -14.80 -10.10 -22.42
CA LEU A 165 -14.94 -11.46 -22.94
C LEU A 165 -14.31 -11.56 -24.33
N PRO A 166 -13.81 -12.76 -24.73
CA PRO A 166 -13.35 -12.98 -26.09
C PRO A 166 -14.43 -12.71 -27.13
N ASP A 167 -14.04 -12.24 -28.30
CA ASP A 167 -14.93 -11.98 -29.43
C ASP A 167 -15.82 -13.19 -29.75
N GLY A 168 -17.13 -12.96 -29.93
CA GLY A 168 -18.12 -14.00 -30.25
C GLY A 168 -18.79 -14.67 -29.03
N THR A 169 -18.42 -14.25 -27.81
CA THR A 169 -19.15 -14.63 -26.59
C THR A 169 -20.39 -13.75 -26.43
N VAL A 170 -21.40 -14.27 -25.72
CA VAL A 170 -22.66 -13.56 -25.46
C VAL A 170 -22.35 -12.11 -25.00
N PRO A 171 -23.03 -11.08 -25.56
CA PRO A 171 -22.84 -9.72 -25.10
C PRO A 171 -23.35 -9.59 -23.66
N LEU A 172 -22.44 -9.76 -22.70
CA LEU A 172 -22.68 -9.34 -21.33
C LEU A 172 -22.45 -7.83 -21.29
N PRO A 173 -23.27 -7.09 -20.53
CA PRO A 173 -22.95 -5.70 -20.25
C PRO A 173 -21.53 -5.62 -19.68
N GLU A 174 -20.80 -4.55 -19.97
CA GLU A 174 -19.54 -4.28 -19.29
C GLU A 174 -19.80 -4.32 -17.79
N ILE A 175 -19.19 -5.26 -17.09
CA ILE A 175 -19.35 -5.46 -15.65
C ILE A 175 -17.96 -5.44 -15.04
N GLY A 176 -17.78 -4.62 -14.01
CA GLY A 176 -16.56 -4.60 -13.24
C GLY A 176 -16.47 -5.75 -12.23
N VAL A 177 -15.26 -6.25 -11.99
CA VAL A 177 -15.02 -7.26 -10.94
C VAL A 177 -15.53 -6.79 -9.57
N PRO A 178 -15.29 -5.53 -9.12
CA PRO A 178 -15.78 -5.08 -7.83
C PRO A 178 -17.31 -5.13 -7.72
N LEU A 179 -18.01 -4.65 -8.75
CA LEU A 179 -19.47 -4.66 -8.79
C LEU A 179 -20.02 -6.08 -8.78
N LEU A 180 -19.41 -6.99 -9.54
CA LEU A 180 -19.79 -8.39 -9.62
C LEU A 180 -19.64 -9.13 -8.27
N LEU A 181 -18.63 -8.75 -7.47
CA LEU A 181 -18.42 -9.28 -6.12
C LEU A 181 -19.34 -8.62 -5.07
N GLY A 182 -20.21 -7.69 -5.47
CA GLY A 182 -21.18 -7.05 -4.60
C GLY A 182 -20.72 -5.77 -3.92
N ALA A 183 -19.63 -5.16 -4.37
CA ALA A 183 -19.24 -3.86 -3.89
C ALA A 183 -20.26 -2.78 -4.27
N LYS A 184 -20.53 -1.85 -3.36
CA LYS A 184 -21.55 -0.81 -3.52
C LYS A 184 -21.02 0.46 -4.16
N ASP A 185 -19.91 0.97 -3.65
CA ASP A 185 -19.36 2.27 -4.04
C ASP A 185 -18.00 2.10 -4.74
N ASP A 186 -17.72 2.95 -5.72
CA ASP A 186 -16.47 3.01 -6.45
C ASP A 186 -15.38 3.81 -5.72
N SER A 187 -15.73 4.50 -4.66
CA SER A 187 -14.84 5.38 -3.93
C SER A 187 -15.16 5.41 -2.45
N GLY A 188 -14.13 5.73 -1.66
CA GLY A 188 -14.26 5.84 -0.21
C GLY A 188 -13.14 6.66 0.40
N THR A 189 -13.31 6.97 1.68
CA THR A 189 -12.30 7.68 2.46
C THR A 189 -11.97 6.87 3.71
N ASP A 190 -10.69 6.56 3.85
CA ASP A 190 -10.14 6.00 5.08
C ASP A 190 -9.62 7.13 5.96
N VAL A 191 -9.82 7.01 7.27
CA VAL A 191 -9.20 7.87 8.27
C VAL A 191 -8.43 7.01 9.25
N TYR A 192 -7.21 7.40 9.60
CA TYR A 192 -6.38 6.62 10.51
C TYR A 192 -5.63 7.49 11.51
N VAL A 193 -5.28 6.88 12.63
CA VAL A 193 -4.37 7.44 13.64
C VAL A 193 -3.24 6.45 13.84
N SER A 194 -2.00 6.91 13.70
CA SER A 194 -0.80 6.11 13.88
C SER A 194 0.01 6.59 15.08
N ALA A 195 0.62 5.64 15.79
CA ALA A 195 1.54 5.88 16.89
C ALA A 195 2.83 5.10 16.64
N THR A 196 3.95 5.80 16.46
CA THR A 196 5.23 5.20 16.08
C THR A 196 6.36 5.61 17.03
N LYS A 197 7.19 4.64 17.40
CA LYS A 197 8.37 4.87 18.26
C LYS A 197 9.56 4.07 17.73
N LEU A 198 10.71 4.74 17.64
CA LEU A 198 12.01 4.12 17.44
C LEU A 198 12.77 4.11 18.76
N TRP A 199 13.03 2.93 19.27
CA TRP A 199 13.79 2.69 20.50
C TRP A 199 15.26 2.53 20.14
N LEU A 200 16.09 3.49 20.53
CA LEU A 200 17.53 3.46 20.25
C LEU A 200 18.26 2.69 21.35
N GLY A 201 19.22 1.85 20.95
CA GLY A 201 20.09 1.15 21.88
C GLY A 201 19.32 0.20 22.81
N THR A 202 18.44 -0.64 22.30
CA THR A 202 17.75 -1.66 23.09
C THR A 202 18.76 -2.62 23.76
N PRO A 203 18.38 -3.40 24.79
CA PRO A 203 19.29 -4.35 25.43
C PRO A 203 19.95 -5.36 24.49
N SER A 204 19.35 -5.59 23.30
CA SER A 204 19.93 -6.43 22.25
C SER A 204 21.05 -5.74 21.46
N GLY A 205 21.30 -4.44 21.68
CA GLY A 205 22.25 -3.64 20.91
C GLY A 205 21.73 -3.08 19.60
N TYR A 206 20.50 -3.45 19.19
CA TYR A 206 19.86 -2.95 17.97
C TYR A 206 18.83 -1.85 18.27
N ASN A 207 18.46 -1.08 17.26
CA ASN A 207 17.35 -0.14 17.35
C ASN A 207 16.06 -0.87 16.94
N LEU A 208 14.99 -0.66 17.71
CA LEU A 208 13.69 -1.29 17.49
C LEU A 208 12.66 -0.23 17.11
N LEU A 209 11.99 -0.39 15.98
CA LEU A 209 10.82 0.39 15.62
C LEU A 209 9.56 -0.39 15.97
N THR A 210 8.61 0.33 16.57
CA THR A 210 7.27 -0.16 16.85
C THR A 210 6.24 0.82 16.30
N ASN A 211 5.21 0.33 15.62
CA ASN A 211 4.08 1.11 15.13
C ASN A 211 2.76 0.41 15.43
N LEU A 212 1.76 1.20 15.80
CA LEU A 212 0.37 0.78 15.88
C LEU A 212 -0.50 1.83 15.21
N THR A 213 -1.40 1.39 14.33
CA THR A 213 -2.34 2.23 13.61
C THR A 213 -3.74 1.71 13.76
N ALA A 214 -4.69 2.60 14.02
CA ALA A 214 -6.12 2.34 14.00
C ALA A 214 -6.71 3.06 12.77
N ARG A 215 -7.34 2.31 11.89
CA ARG A 215 -7.96 2.80 10.65
C ARG A 215 -9.46 2.59 10.68
N TYR A 216 -10.22 3.59 10.26
CA TYR A 216 -11.65 3.52 10.06
C TYR A 216 -11.94 3.56 8.56
N THR A 217 -12.47 2.47 8.00
CA THR A 217 -12.56 2.26 6.55
C THR A 217 -13.80 1.47 6.15
N LYS A 218 -14.27 1.68 4.92
CA LYS A 218 -15.25 0.86 4.19
C LYS A 218 -14.61 0.06 3.05
N ALA A 219 -13.30 0.18 2.86
CA ALA A 219 -12.60 -0.42 1.73
C ALA A 219 -12.68 -1.95 1.74
N ASN A 220 -12.97 -2.55 0.60
CA ASN A 220 -12.87 -3.98 0.36
C ASN A 220 -11.51 -4.23 -0.30
N VAL A 221 -10.71 -5.14 0.24
CA VAL A 221 -9.34 -5.45 -0.22
C VAL A 221 -8.57 -4.15 -0.53
N PHE A 222 -8.38 -3.32 0.50
CA PHE A 222 -7.69 -2.02 0.41
C PHE A 222 -8.37 -0.96 -0.50
N GLY A 223 -9.60 -1.23 -0.96
CA GLY A 223 -10.35 -0.40 -1.90
C GLY A 223 -10.23 -0.82 -3.36
N LEU A 224 -9.32 -1.75 -3.68
CA LEU A 224 -9.17 -2.31 -5.03
C LEU A 224 -10.45 -3.02 -5.49
N LEU A 225 -11.20 -3.62 -4.57
CA LEU A 225 -12.50 -4.23 -4.85
C LEU A 225 -13.68 -3.34 -4.43
N GLY A 226 -13.52 -2.01 -4.49
CA GLY A 226 -14.56 -1.04 -4.16
C GLY A 226 -14.77 -0.85 -2.66
N PHE A 227 -15.94 -0.31 -2.27
CA PHE A 227 -16.20 0.13 -0.91
C PHE A 227 -17.60 -0.28 -0.46
N GLY A 228 -17.67 -0.95 0.71
CA GLY A 228 -18.92 -1.43 1.27
C GLY A 228 -19.65 -2.44 0.38
N THR A 229 -20.77 -2.93 0.88
CA THR A 229 -21.76 -3.76 0.15
C THR A 229 -23.16 -3.30 0.54
N GLU A 230 -24.21 -3.75 -0.15
CA GLU A 230 -25.60 -3.42 0.23
C GLU A 230 -25.93 -3.86 1.66
N GLU A 231 -25.36 -4.99 2.11
CA GLU A 231 -25.61 -5.54 3.45
C GLU A 231 -24.71 -4.92 4.52
N ASN A 232 -23.50 -4.46 4.16
CA ASN A 232 -22.48 -4.00 5.09
C ASN A 232 -21.77 -2.72 4.60
N ASP A 233 -22.51 -1.61 4.59
CA ASP A 233 -22.05 -0.30 4.12
C ASP A 233 -21.45 0.59 5.24
N ASN A 234 -21.22 0.05 6.42
CA ASN A 234 -20.67 0.81 7.52
C ASN A 234 -19.13 0.71 7.56
N ALA A 235 -18.48 1.82 7.78
CA ALA A 235 -17.05 1.81 8.07
C ALA A 235 -16.76 1.05 9.37
N LYS A 236 -15.66 0.31 9.40
CA LYS A 236 -15.22 -0.50 10.54
C LYS A 236 -13.82 -0.07 10.97
N LEU A 237 -13.54 -0.33 12.23
CA LEU A 237 -12.21 -0.12 12.79
C LEU A 237 -11.33 -1.33 12.47
N GLU A 238 -10.21 -1.08 11.83
CA GLU A 238 -9.17 -2.05 11.52
C GLU A 238 -7.88 -1.66 12.24
N TRP A 239 -7.07 -2.67 12.55
CA TRP A 239 -5.81 -2.49 13.25
C TRP A 239 -4.64 -2.86 12.35
N GLU A 240 -3.60 -2.06 12.43
CA GLU A 240 -2.38 -2.26 11.67
C GLU A 240 -1.17 -2.10 12.61
N GLY A 241 -0.12 -2.85 12.36
CA GLY A 241 1.08 -2.74 13.18
C GLY A 241 2.33 -3.14 12.45
N SER A 242 3.47 -2.59 12.91
CA SER A 242 4.80 -2.89 12.39
C SER A 242 5.78 -3.07 13.54
N LEU A 243 6.66 -4.04 13.37
CA LEU A 243 7.80 -4.28 14.25
C LEU A 243 9.04 -4.43 13.36
N ALA A 244 10.06 -3.58 13.55
CA ALA A 244 11.28 -3.66 12.76
C ALA A 244 12.53 -3.47 13.62
N LEU A 245 13.53 -4.29 13.37
CA LEU A 245 14.88 -4.20 13.95
C LEU A 245 15.84 -3.58 12.92
N LEU A 246 16.49 -2.50 13.29
CA LEU A 246 17.60 -1.96 12.52
C LEU A 246 18.86 -2.75 12.89
N ILE A 247 19.18 -3.76 12.08
CA ILE A 247 20.32 -4.66 12.28
C ILE A 247 21.65 -4.02 11.89
N SER A 248 21.59 -2.90 11.14
CA SER A 248 22.71 -2.03 10.84
C SER A 248 22.20 -0.58 10.66
N PRO A 249 23.08 0.43 10.53
CA PRO A 249 22.65 1.79 10.23
C PRO A 249 21.88 1.93 8.91
N THR A 250 22.02 0.97 8.00
CA THR A 250 21.43 1.01 6.65
C THR A 250 20.49 -0.16 6.35
N THR A 251 20.23 -1.05 7.32
CA THR A 251 19.41 -2.24 7.06
C THR A 251 18.45 -2.50 8.20
N ALA A 252 17.18 -2.66 7.87
CA ALA A 252 16.14 -3.08 8.79
C ALA A 252 15.50 -4.39 8.32
N ILE A 253 15.11 -5.22 9.27
CA ILE A 253 14.27 -6.40 9.06
C ILE A 253 13.03 -6.27 9.93
N GLY A 254 11.90 -6.76 9.48
CA GLY A 254 10.68 -6.60 10.27
C GLY A 254 9.50 -7.39 9.74
N THR A 255 8.38 -7.17 10.38
CA THR A 255 7.08 -7.73 10.03
C THR A 255 5.99 -6.70 10.24
N GLU A 256 4.95 -6.80 9.45
CA GLU A 256 3.76 -5.98 9.56
C GLU A 256 2.51 -6.85 9.56
N PHE A 257 1.44 -6.32 10.11
CA PHE A 257 0.11 -6.90 9.96
C PHE A 257 -0.92 -5.81 9.70
N ARG A 258 -2.01 -6.17 9.01
CA ARG A 258 -3.20 -5.34 8.83
C ARG A 258 -4.43 -6.23 8.83
N THR A 259 -5.33 -5.98 9.79
CA THR A 259 -6.63 -6.66 9.81
C THR A 259 -7.52 -6.10 8.70
N GLN A 260 -8.39 -6.94 8.16
CA GLN A 260 -9.43 -6.54 7.21
C GLN A 260 -10.79 -7.02 7.72
N THR A 261 -11.84 -6.30 7.34
CA THR A 261 -13.21 -6.69 7.67
C THR A 261 -13.81 -7.41 6.48
N ASN A 262 -14.17 -8.67 6.65
CA ASN A 262 -14.88 -9.44 5.63
C ASN A 262 -16.25 -8.79 5.33
N ARG A 263 -16.41 -8.22 4.13
CA ARG A 263 -17.64 -7.57 3.64
C ARG A 263 -18.22 -8.25 2.42
N LEU A 264 -17.37 -8.80 1.55
CA LEU A 264 -17.76 -9.38 0.27
C LEU A 264 -18.32 -10.80 0.39
N GLY A 265 -18.25 -11.40 1.59
CA GLY A 265 -18.83 -12.72 1.88
C GLY A 265 -18.04 -13.88 1.27
N GLY A 266 -18.66 -15.05 1.15
CA GLY A 266 -17.97 -16.31 0.89
C GLY A 266 -17.30 -16.47 -0.47
N LEU A 267 -17.46 -15.53 -1.41
CA LEU A 267 -16.71 -15.53 -2.69
C LEU A 267 -15.41 -14.74 -2.60
N ALA A 268 -15.27 -13.90 -1.60
CA ALA A 268 -14.14 -12.97 -1.45
C ALA A 268 -13.90 -12.70 0.04
N GLU A 269 -13.66 -13.76 0.82
CA GLU A 269 -13.32 -13.60 2.23
C GLU A 269 -12.06 -12.76 2.37
N GLU A 270 -12.15 -11.72 3.19
CA GLU A 270 -11.04 -10.83 3.49
C GLU A 270 -10.42 -11.25 4.81
N ASP A 271 -9.13 -11.47 4.82
CA ASP A 271 -8.38 -11.97 5.98
C ASP A 271 -7.27 -10.97 6.39
N THR A 272 -6.67 -11.24 7.53
CA THR A 272 -5.54 -10.44 8.02
C THR A 272 -4.33 -10.62 7.11
N VAL A 273 -3.79 -9.51 6.63
CA VAL A 273 -2.56 -9.48 5.84
C VAL A 273 -1.37 -9.41 6.79
N VAL A 274 -0.34 -10.19 6.49
CA VAL A 274 0.94 -10.15 7.21
C VAL A 274 2.09 -10.17 6.21
N ASP A 275 3.22 -9.55 6.59
CA ASP A 275 4.44 -9.65 5.83
C ASP A 275 5.67 -9.86 6.72
N ALA A 276 6.76 -10.25 6.05
CA ALA A 276 8.10 -10.21 6.62
C ALA A 276 9.01 -9.54 5.58
N PHE A 277 9.71 -8.50 5.99
CA PHE A 277 10.46 -7.64 5.08
C PHE A 277 11.93 -7.43 5.48
N ILE A 278 12.72 -7.08 4.48
CA ILE A 278 14.04 -6.49 4.61
C ILE A 278 14.05 -5.15 3.84
N ALA A 279 14.48 -4.08 4.51
CA ALA A 279 14.62 -2.75 3.92
C ALA A 279 16.10 -2.32 3.97
N TYR A 280 16.61 -1.88 2.83
CA TYR A 280 17.97 -1.41 2.67
C TYR A 280 17.99 0.07 2.27
N PHE A 281 18.76 0.86 3.00
CA PHE A 281 18.89 2.32 2.86
C PHE A 281 20.35 2.66 2.56
N PRO A 282 20.81 2.54 1.30
CA PRO A 282 22.21 2.87 0.95
C PRO A 282 22.59 4.31 1.33
N ASN A 283 21.61 5.19 1.32
CA ASN A 283 21.73 6.60 1.75
C ASN A 283 20.31 7.13 2.08
N LYS A 284 20.19 8.44 2.38
CA LYS A 284 18.88 9.06 2.66
C LYS A 284 18.01 9.25 1.42
N SER A 285 18.61 9.26 0.23
CA SER A 285 17.89 9.51 -1.01
C SER A 285 17.25 8.26 -1.61
N ILE A 286 17.68 7.06 -1.23
CA ILE A 286 17.20 5.82 -1.83
C ILE A 286 16.93 4.80 -0.74
N SER A 287 15.79 4.11 -0.83
CA SER A 287 15.49 2.88 -0.09
C SER A 287 14.96 1.80 -1.03
N ILE A 288 15.32 0.55 -0.73
CA ILE A 288 14.88 -0.64 -1.43
C ILE A 288 14.34 -1.59 -0.38
N THR A 289 13.12 -2.10 -0.60
CA THR A 289 12.48 -3.05 0.32
C THR A 289 12.03 -4.27 -0.45
N ALA A 290 12.36 -5.44 0.08
CA ALA A 290 11.82 -6.70 -0.38
C ALA A 290 11.05 -7.35 0.76
N ALA A 291 9.90 -7.97 0.46
CA ALA A 291 9.07 -8.66 1.44
C ALA A 291 8.47 -9.95 0.87
N TYR A 292 8.16 -10.87 1.75
CA TYR A 292 7.23 -11.94 1.50
C TYR A 292 5.92 -11.59 2.20
N VAL A 293 4.85 -11.54 1.43
CA VAL A 293 3.53 -11.07 1.89
C VAL A 293 2.55 -12.23 1.82
N ASP A 294 1.79 -12.42 2.87
CA ASP A 294 0.62 -13.28 2.91
C ASP A 294 -0.62 -12.40 3.02
N LEU A 295 -1.45 -12.40 1.99
CA LEU A 295 -2.69 -11.63 1.92
C LEU A 295 -3.88 -12.40 2.52
N GLY A 296 -3.66 -13.63 3.03
CA GLY A 296 -4.73 -14.51 3.45
C GLY A 296 -5.58 -14.95 2.26
N ASN A 297 -6.88 -14.99 2.45
CA ASN A 297 -7.82 -15.33 1.39
C ASN A 297 -8.05 -14.13 0.47
N LEU A 298 -8.04 -14.38 -0.82
CA LEU A 298 -8.46 -13.45 -1.86
C LEU A 298 -9.65 -14.06 -2.62
N PRO A 299 -10.41 -13.27 -3.40
CA PRO A 299 -11.53 -13.80 -4.17
C PRO A 299 -11.16 -15.05 -4.95
N LEU A 300 -11.85 -16.15 -4.70
CA LEU A 300 -11.66 -17.47 -5.32
C LEU A 300 -10.28 -18.11 -5.13
N GLN A 301 -9.48 -17.64 -4.20
CA GLN A 301 -8.15 -18.16 -3.93
C GLN A 301 -7.90 -18.22 -2.42
N GLU A 302 -7.78 -19.43 -1.88
CA GLU A 302 -7.35 -19.65 -0.51
C GLU A 302 -5.84 -19.43 -0.39
N SER A 303 -5.39 -18.70 0.64
CA SER A 303 -3.98 -18.51 0.98
C SER A 303 -3.13 -17.91 -0.16
N SER A 304 -3.32 -16.60 -0.42
CA SER A 304 -2.56 -15.87 -1.43
C SER A 304 -1.31 -15.26 -0.84
N SER A 305 -0.16 -15.78 -1.19
CA SER A 305 1.13 -15.24 -0.76
C SER A 305 2.07 -14.97 -1.94
N GLY A 306 3.01 -14.04 -1.77
CA GLY A 306 3.93 -13.68 -2.83
C GLY A 306 5.04 -12.73 -2.43
N PHE A 307 5.77 -12.26 -3.42
CA PHE A 307 6.93 -11.40 -3.25
C PHE A 307 6.61 -9.95 -3.60
N TYR A 308 7.02 -9.05 -2.73
CA TYR A 308 6.94 -7.62 -2.87
C TYR A 308 8.32 -7.01 -3.02
N LEU A 309 8.44 -6.04 -3.92
CA LEU A 309 9.62 -5.22 -4.12
C LEU A 309 9.22 -3.76 -4.22
N SER A 310 9.94 -2.89 -3.50
CA SER A 310 9.73 -1.43 -3.50
C SER A 310 11.04 -0.70 -3.69
N VAL A 311 11.00 0.37 -4.48
CA VAL A 311 12.07 1.35 -4.60
C VAL A 311 11.51 2.73 -4.33
N ASN A 312 12.12 3.46 -3.40
CA ASN A 312 11.75 4.83 -3.07
C ASN A 312 12.93 5.77 -3.26
N GLY A 313 12.64 6.94 -3.82
CA GLY A 313 13.56 8.07 -3.90
C GLY A 313 13.08 9.23 -3.04
N ASN A 314 13.98 9.87 -2.30
CA ASN A 314 13.72 11.07 -1.49
C ASN A 314 14.62 12.21 -1.96
N PHE A 315 14.05 13.42 -2.07
CA PHE A 315 14.71 14.61 -2.62
C PHE A 315 14.49 15.84 -1.75
#